data_e7020600f49823793e8436feebf58594
#
_entry.id   e7020600f49823793e8436feebf58594
#
_cell.length_a   1.000
_cell.length_b   1.000
_cell.length_c   1.000
_cell.angle_alpha   90.00
_cell.angle_beta   90.00
_cell.angle_gamma   90.00
#
_symmetry.space_group_name_H-M   'P 1'
#
loop_
_entity.id
_entity.type
_entity.pdbx_description
1 polymer ?
#
loop_
_entity_poly.entity_id
_entity_poly.type
_entity_poly.pdbx_seq_one_letter_code
_entity_poly.pdbx_strand_id
1 'polypeptide(L)'
;LVTITDIKKDTLLKIYLTYPDACDTIINVRIRVIPIDSSQTIMEFCTGDSVYVQDQWYHQDGELRILSINQQGCDSISLIKLKTKRTESFTTNYKICEGDSIWIFTPNGGKWIRSNENDTILWQNQDGCDSVYIYQVSVIPSYQDTVSMYKCNLDSIFYQGTYYLHDTAFVNHYSTQYGCDSIISINII
;
A
#
# COMPACT_ATOMS: atom_id res chain seq x y z
N LEU A 1 60.70 -12.26 28.95
CA LEU A 1 59.35 -12.33 28.39
C LEU A 1 59.17 -11.16 27.42
N VAL A 2 58.95 -11.43 26.15
CA VAL A 2 58.69 -10.38 25.15
C VAL A 2 57.16 -10.23 25.04
N THR A 3 56.65 -9.08 25.44
CA THR A 3 55.23 -8.75 25.33
C THR A 3 55.03 -7.97 24.04
N ILE A 4 54.14 -8.44 23.16
CA ILE A 4 53.83 -7.80 21.90
C ILE A 4 52.40 -7.27 22.01
N THR A 5 52.23 -5.96 21.94
CA THR A 5 50.93 -5.28 22.02
C THR A 5 50.70 -4.42 20.81
N ASP A 6 49.44 -4.16 20.44
CA ASP A 6 49.01 -3.21 19.41
C ASP A 6 49.44 -3.51 17.95
N ILE A 7 49.51 -4.77 17.57
CA ILE A 7 49.75 -5.14 16.16
C ILE A 7 48.46 -5.02 15.35
N LYS A 8 48.40 -4.04 14.44
CA LYS A 8 47.25 -3.75 13.56
C LYS A 8 47.43 -4.21 12.10
N LYS A 9 48.60 -4.74 11.75
CA LYS A 9 48.93 -5.22 10.40
C LYS A 9 49.80 -6.46 10.49
N ASP A 10 49.76 -7.27 9.44
CA ASP A 10 50.69 -8.41 9.29
C ASP A 10 52.10 -7.94 9.51
N THR A 11 52.79 -8.60 10.41
CA THR A 11 54.11 -8.19 10.87
C THR A 11 55.07 -9.40 10.96
N LEU A 12 56.28 -9.21 10.51
CA LEU A 12 57.37 -10.16 10.70
C LEU A 12 58.33 -9.61 11.74
N LEU A 13 58.37 -10.27 12.87
CA LEU A 13 59.32 -9.94 13.96
C LEU A 13 60.52 -10.88 13.89
N LYS A 14 61.71 -10.29 14.07
CA LYS A 14 62.96 -11.07 14.26
C LYS A 14 63.38 -10.89 15.68
N ILE A 15 63.44 -11.99 16.41
CA ILE A 15 63.94 -12.03 17.78
C ILE A 15 65.35 -12.63 17.76
N TYR A 16 66.31 -11.87 18.24
CA TYR A 16 67.69 -12.27 18.35
C TYR A 16 67.94 -12.78 19.78
N LEU A 17 68.35 -14.01 19.89
CA LEU A 17 68.74 -14.60 21.16
C LEU A 17 70.26 -14.80 21.13
N THR A 18 70.97 -14.10 22.00
CA THR A 18 72.42 -14.20 22.17
C THR A 18 72.71 -15.04 23.40
N TYR A 19 73.59 -16.00 23.28
CA TYR A 19 74.01 -16.89 24.37
C TYR A 19 75.51 -16.75 24.54
N PRO A 20 75.97 -16.60 25.78
CA PRO A 20 77.43 -16.38 26.07
C PRO A 20 78.33 -17.53 25.61
N ASP A 21 77.83 -18.73 25.65
CA ASP A 21 78.58 -19.97 25.32
C ASP A 21 78.02 -20.80 24.18
N ALA A 22 77.17 -20.25 23.35
CA ALA A 22 76.50 -20.94 22.27
C ALA A 22 76.30 -20.01 21.07
N CYS A 23 75.91 -20.60 19.88
CA CYS A 23 75.60 -19.79 18.71
C CYS A 23 74.31 -18.96 18.87
N ASP A 24 74.36 -17.72 18.41
CA ASP A 24 73.21 -16.82 18.37
C ASP A 24 72.07 -17.42 17.52
N THR A 25 70.88 -17.29 18.03
CA THR A 25 69.69 -17.84 17.35
C THR A 25 68.77 -16.71 16.95
N ILE A 26 68.25 -16.76 15.71
CA ILE A 26 67.27 -15.85 15.18
C ILE A 26 65.92 -16.56 15.08
N ILE A 27 64.94 -16.08 15.82
CA ILE A 27 63.58 -16.55 15.73
C ILE A 27 62.77 -15.58 14.83
N ASN A 28 62.24 -16.06 13.75
CA ASN A 28 61.32 -15.30 12.90
C ASN A 28 59.87 -15.62 13.31
N VAL A 29 59.19 -14.64 13.85
CA VAL A 29 57.80 -14.72 14.28
C VAL A 29 56.95 -14.00 13.25
N ARG A 30 56.11 -14.72 12.53
CA ARG A 30 55.14 -14.16 11.59
C ARG A 30 53.80 -13.98 12.31
N ILE A 31 53.39 -12.76 12.46
CA ILE A 31 52.08 -12.41 13.03
C ILE A 31 51.16 -12.04 11.88
N ARG A 32 50.05 -12.72 11.80
CA ARG A 32 48.99 -12.45 10.82
C ARG A 32 47.81 -11.83 11.54
N VAL A 33 47.39 -10.63 11.11
CA VAL A 33 46.20 -9.95 11.63
C VAL A 33 44.99 -10.37 10.82
N ILE A 34 44.02 -11.01 11.46
CA ILE A 34 42.78 -11.40 10.85
C ILE A 34 41.81 -10.22 10.97
N PRO A 35 41.29 -9.67 9.86
CA PRO A 35 40.34 -8.56 9.94
C PRO A 35 39.01 -9.00 10.56
N ILE A 36 38.31 -8.06 11.17
CA ILE A 36 36.94 -8.24 11.64
C ILE A 36 36.08 -8.52 10.40
N ASP A 37 35.31 -9.60 10.44
CA ASP A 37 34.33 -9.91 9.42
C ASP A 37 33.05 -9.11 9.69
N SER A 38 32.45 -8.54 8.63
CA SER A 38 31.21 -7.78 8.75
C SER A 38 30.27 -8.12 7.62
N SER A 39 29.02 -8.36 7.95
CA SER A 39 27.94 -8.58 7.02
C SER A 39 26.81 -7.58 7.23
N GLN A 40 26.08 -7.28 6.13
CA GLN A 40 24.87 -6.47 6.22
C GLN A 40 23.75 -7.23 5.52
N THR A 41 22.59 -7.30 6.20
CA THR A 41 21.37 -7.91 5.68
C THR A 41 20.23 -6.92 5.82
N ILE A 42 19.33 -6.84 4.84
CA ILE A 42 18.10 -6.06 4.92
C ILE A 42 16.96 -7.07 5.06
N MET A 43 16.12 -6.87 6.07
CA MET A 43 14.88 -7.63 6.27
C MET A 43 13.71 -6.69 6.08
N GLU A 44 12.87 -7.01 5.11
CA GLU A 44 11.70 -6.21 4.77
C GLU A 44 10.42 -6.91 5.20
N PHE A 45 9.47 -6.17 5.75
CA PHE A 45 8.15 -6.66 6.18
C PHE A 45 7.10 -5.57 6.01
N CYS A 46 5.83 -5.93 5.95
CA CYS A 46 4.76 -4.96 5.70
C CYS A 46 4.38 -4.18 6.96
N THR A 47 3.92 -2.95 6.77
CA THR A 47 3.36 -2.15 7.89
C THR A 47 2.19 -2.91 8.54
N GLY A 48 2.25 -3.09 9.84
CA GLY A 48 1.31 -3.90 10.62
C GLY A 48 1.77 -5.33 10.90
N ASP A 49 2.76 -5.81 10.16
CA ASP A 49 3.39 -7.10 10.41
C ASP A 49 4.56 -6.97 11.39
N SER A 50 5.23 -8.08 11.61
CA SER A 50 6.40 -8.15 12.47
C SER A 50 7.42 -9.14 11.92
N VAL A 51 8.69 -8.93 12.26
CA VAL A 51 9.78 -9.85 11.96
C VAL A 51 10.44 -10.31 13.25
N TYR A 52 10.75 -11.60 13.31
CA TYR A 52 11.39 -12.21 14.48
C TYR A 52 12.90 -12.32 14.27
N VAL A 53 13.67 -11.66 15.12
CA VAL A 53 15.14 -11.66 15.07
C VAL A 53 15.69 -11.77 16.47
N GLN A 54 16.61 -12.71 16.70
CA GLN A 54 17.27 -12.91 18.01
C GLN A 54 16.29 -12.95 19.19
N ASP A 55 15.33 -13.85 19.11
CA ASP A 55 14.32 -14.09 20.16
C ASP A 55 13.43 -12.88 20.50
N GLN A 56 13.36 -11.88 19.59
CA GLN A 56 12.55 -10.68 19.75
C GLN A 56 11.76 -10.35 18.48
N TRP A 57 10.53 -9.86 18.65
CA TRP A 57 9.67 -9.35 17.58
C TRP A 57 9.89 -7.85 17.37
N TYR A 58 10.02 -7.45 16.10
CA TYR A 58 10.17 -6.07 15.67
C TYR A 58 9.02 -5.69 14.74
N HIS A 59 8.43 -4.51 15.00
CA HIS A 59 7.25 -4.00 14.29
C HIS A 59 7.51 -2.68 13.54
N GLN A 60 8.72 -2.18 13.58
CA GLN A 60 9.11 -0.89 13.02
C GLN A 60 10.49 -0.96 12.39
N ASP A 61 10.79 0.03 11.56
CA ASP A 61 12.12 0.23 11.01
C ASP A 61 13.16 0.31 12.13
N GLY A 62 14.30 -0.29 11.89
CA GLY A 62 15.36 -0.30 12.86
C GLY A 62 16.67 -0.86 12.33
N GLU A 63 17.68 -0.84 13.18
CA GLU A 63 18.99 -1.39 12.90
C GLU A 63 19.44 -2.22 14.10
N LEU A 64 19.79 -3.47 13.82
CA LEU A 64 20.28 -4.41 14.83
C LEU A 64 21.72 -4.73 14.55
N ARG A 65 22.54 -4.68 15.60
CA ARG A 65 23.95 -5.02 15.55
C ARG A 65 24.18 -6.29 16.35
N ILE A 66 24.54 -7.34 15.66
CA ILE A 66 24.79 -8.65 16.26
C ILE A 66 26.30 -8.90 16.30
N LEU A 67 26.80 -9.15 17.48
CA LEU A 67 28.19 -9.55 17.69
C LEU A 67 28.25 -11.07 17.76
N SER A 68 29.17 -11.67 17.01
CA SER A 68 29.44 -13.09 16.99
C SER A 68 30.93 -13.34 16.86
N ILE A 69 31.37 -14.57 17.03
CA ILE A 69 32.74 -14.99 16.80
C ILE A 69 32.80 -15.78 15.53
N ASN A 70 33.71 -15.42 14.62
CA ASN A 70 33.90 -16.13 13.37
C ASN A 70 34.67 -17.46 13.58
N GLN A 71 34.84 -18.24 12.52
CA GLN A 71 35.53 -19.55 12.58
C GLN A 71 36.99 -19.46 13.01
N GLN A 72 37.60 -18.31 12.91
CA GLN A 72 38.98 -18.04 13.34
C GLN A 72 39.10 -17.52 14.78
N GLY A 73 37.97 -17.43 15.50
CA GLY A 73 37.93 -16.93 16.87
C GLY A 73 37.98 -15.40 16.98
N CYS A 74 37.80 -14.66 15.88
CA CYS A 74 37.76 -13.20 15.89
C CYS A 74 36.34 -12.68 15.95
N ASP A 75 36.15 -11.48 16.50
CA ASP A 75 34.85 -10.81 16.53
C ASP A 75 34.34 -10.60 15.11
N SER A 76 33.04 -10.82 14.93
CA SER A 76 32.31 -10.62 13.69
C SER A 76 31.07 -9.78 13.97
N ILE A 77 30.72 -8.87 13.08
CA ILE A 77 29.61 -7.97 13.21
C ILE A 77 28.60 -8.22 12.08
N SER A 78 27.39 -8.60 12.43
CA SER A 78 26.27 -8.64 11.49
C SER A 78 25.33 -7.46 11.75
N LEU A 79 25.14 -6.64 10.72
CA LEU A 79 24.22 -5.52 10.74
C LEU A 79 22.93 -5.92 10.03
N ILE A 80 21.82 -5.96 10.75
CA ILE A 80 20.49 -6.22 10.18
C ILE A 80 19.71 -4.92 10.15
N LYS A 81 19.34 -4.48 8.94
CA LYS A 81 18.44 -3.34 8.74
C LYS A 81 17.02 -3.85 8.56
N LEU A 82 16.13 -3.42 9.43
CA LEU A 82 14.70 -3.69 9.38
C LEU A 82 14.03 -2.55 8.62
N LYS A 83 13.23 -2.89 7.61
CA LYS A 83 12.56 -1.91 6.78
C LYS A 83 11.11 -2.29 6.54
N THR A 84 10.20 -1.39 6.87
CA THR A 84 8.78 -1.58 6.61
C THR A 84 8.43 -1.15 5.19
N LYS A 85 7.61 -1.97 4.54
CA LYS A 85 6.95 -1.68 3.26
C LYS A 85 5.55 -1.14 3.55
N ARG A 86 5.08 -0.22 2.72
CA ARG A 86 3.76 0.39 2.91
C ARG A 86 2.65 -0.52 2.43
N THR A 87 1.58 -0.58 3.22
CA THR A 87 0.26 -1.03 2.77
C THR A 87 -0.46 0.13 2.10
N GLU A 88 -1.33 -0.15 1.14
CA GLU A 88 -2.12 0.86 0.44
C GLU A 88 -3.59 0.71 0.83
N SER A 89 -4.27 1.84 1.02
CA SER A 89 -5.70 1.87 1.30
C SER A 89 -6.34 2.97 0.47
N PHE A 90 -7.33 2.58 -0.34
CA PHE A 90 -8.09 3.49 -1.19
C PHE A 90 -9.57 3.36 -0.89
N THR A 91 -10.26 4.50 -0.84
CA THR A 91 -11.71 4.54 -0.75
C THR A 91 -12.26 5.31 -1.93
N THR A 92 -13.22 4.72 -2.64
CA THR A 92 -13.88 5.36 -3.78
C THR A 92 -15.40 5.29 -3.64
N ASN A 93 -16.05 6.42 -3.85
CA ASN A 93 -17.51 6.53 -3.83
C ASN A 93 -18.04 6.71 -5.26
N TYR A 94 -18.93 5.83 -5.65
CA TYR A 94 -19.61 5.86 -6.94
C TYR A 94 -21.08 6.24 -6.76
N LYS A 95 -21.58 7.00 -7.70
CA LYS A 95 -23.01 7.31 -7.82
C LYS A 95 -23.47 6.85 -9.18
N ILE A 96 -24.52 6.05 -9.23
CA ILE A 96 -25.15 5.57 -10.45
C ILE A 96 -26.62 5.92 -10.42
N CYS A 97 -27.22 6.09 -11.59
CA CYS A 97 -28.66 6.31 -11.69
C CYS A 97 -29.41 5.00 -11.54
N GLU A 98 -30.65 5.08 -11.07
CA GLU A 98 -31.56 3.93 -11.04
C GLU A 98 -31.69 3.30 -12.43
N GLY A 99 -31.52 1.99 -12.50
CA GLY A 99 -31.48 1.25 -13.77
C GLY A 99 -30.09 1.11 -14.40
N ASP A 100 -29.12 1.93 -14.01
CA ASP A 100 -27.75 1.84 -14.49
C ASP A 100 -26.94 0.78 -13.74
N SER A 101 -25.73 0.56 -14.21
CA SER A 101 -24.75 -0.33 -13.58
C SER A 101 -23.33 0.20 -13.73
N ILE A 102 -22.49 -0.12 -12.78
CA ILE A 102 -21.06 0.18 -12.81
C ILE A 102 -20.25 -1.11 -12.70
N TRP A 103 -19.17 -1.18 -13.47
CA TRP A 103 -18.21 -2.28 -13.36
C TRP A 103 -17.12 -1.93 -12.36
N ILE A 104 -16.99 -2.72 -11.30
CA ILE A 104 -15.92 -2.59 -10.30
C ILE A 104 -14.90 -3.71 -10.54
N PHE A 105 -13.64 -3.31 -10.76
CA PHE A 105 -12.54 -4.26 -10.87
C PHE A 105 -12.20 -4.83 -9.50
N THR A 106 -11.98 -6.14 -9.46
CA THR A 106 -11.52 -6.86 -8.28
C THR A 106 -10.32 -7.74 -8.66
N PRO A 107 -9.48 -8.19 -7.73
CA PRO A 107 -8.36 -9.08 -8.03
C PRO A 107 -8.78 -10.38 -8.75
N ASN A 108 -10.02 -10.81 -8.55
CA ASN A 108 -10.59 -12.02 -9.15
C ASN A 108 -11.38 -11.76 -10.44
N GLY A 109 -11.21 -10.58 -11.06
CA GLY A 109 -11.86 -10.20 -12.30
C GLY A 109 -12.64 -8.90 -12.18
N GLY A 110 -13.79 -8.90 -11.55
CA GLY A 110 -14.67 -7.76 -11.38
C GLY A 110 -16.15 -8.16 -11.42
N LYS A 111 -17.01 -7.21 -11.07
CA LYS A 111 -18.46 -7.42 -11.05
C LYS A 111 -19.25 -6.19 -11.46
N TRP A 112 -20.43 -6.38 -12.01
CA TRP A 112 -21.43 -5.34 -12.25
C TRP A 112 -22.25 -5.09 -11.00
N ILE A 113 -22.37 -3.83 -10.59
CA ILE A 113 -23.17 -3.40 -9.45
C ILE A 113 -24.31 -2.53 -9.94
N ARG A 114 -25.54 -2.80 -9.48
CA ARG A 114 -26.79 -2.14 -9.85
C ARG A 114 -27.62 -1.64 -8.67
N SER A 115 -27.11 -1.86 -7.45
CA SER A 115 -27.79 -1.49 -6.21
C SER A 115 -26.83 -0.79 -5.27
N ASN A 116 -27.36 -0.19 -4.21
CA ASN A 116 -26.52 0.31 -3.13
C ASN A 116 -25.67 -0.83 -2.57
N GLU A 117 -24.37 -0.66 -2.60
CA GLU A 117 -23.43 -1.67 -2.16
C GLU A 117 -22.16 -1.03 -1.58
N ASN A 118 -21.66 -1.61 -0.49
CA ASN A 118 -20.37 -1.30 0.10
C ASN A 118 -19.59 -2.59 0.23
N ASP A 119 -18.35 -2.61 -0.20
CA ASP A 119 -17.51 -3.80 -0.05
C ASP A 119 -16.04 -3.41 0.11
N THR A 120 -15.26 -4.37 0.58
CA THR A 120 -13.83 -4.23 0.81
C THR A 120 -13.10 -5.32 0.03
N ILE A 121 -12.20 -4.90 -0.82
CA ILE A 121 -11.39 -5.78 -1.64
C ILE A 121 -9.97 -5.78 -1.10
N LEU A 122 -9.46 -6.96 -0.79
CA LEU A 122 -8.08 -7.16 -0.38
C LEU A 122 -7.24 -7.60 -1.60
N TRP A 123 -6.08 -7.00 -1.76
CA TRP A 123 -5.08 -7.41 -2.75
C TRP A 123 -3.67 -7.20 -2.23
N GLN A 124 -2.70 -7.78 -2.89
CA GLN A 124 -1.29 -7.50 -2.64
C GLN A 124 -0.78 -6.43 -3.60
N ASN A 125 -0.14 -5.41 -3.07
CA ASN A 125 0.52 -4.38 -3.87
C ASN A 125 1.82 -4.91 -4.51
N GLN A 126 2.53 -4.07 -5.25
CA GLN A 126 3.78 -4.45 -5.93
C GLN A 126 4.88 -4.90 -4.98
N ASP A 127 4.85 -4.46 -3.73
CA ASP A 127 5.79 -4.85 -2.68
C ASP A 127 5.42 -6.15 -1.97
N GLY A 128 4.29 -6.77 -2.34
CA GLY A 128 3.75 -7.98 -1.76
C GLY A 128 3.00 -7.74 -0.45
N CYS A 129 2.71 -6.49 -0.10
CA CYS A 129 1.96 -6.13 1.11
C CYS A 129 0.46 -6.11 0.85
N ASP A 130 -0.30 -6.58 1.83
CA ASP A 130 -1.75 -6.55 1.78
C ASP A 130 -2.25 -5.11 1.73
N SER A 131 -3.11 -4.84 0.76
CA SER A 131 -3.67 -3.55 0.48
C SER A 131 -5.19 -3.63 0.44
N VAL A 132 -5.86 -2.52 0.72
CA VAL A 132 -7.30 -2.47 0.90
C VAL A 132 -7.92 -1.47 -0.07
N TYR A 133 -8.90 -1.91 -0.83
CA TYR A 133 -9.76 -1.05 -1.63
C TYR A 133 -11.20 -1.14 -1.12
N ILE A 134 -11.70 -0.01 -0.64
CA ILE A 134 -13.09 0.13 -0.17
C ILE A 134 -13.85 0.89 -1.24
N TYR A 135 -14.97 0.35 -1.68
CA TYR A 135 -15.88 1.08 -2.56
C TYR A 135 -17.28 1.19 -1.96
N GLN A 136 -17.92 2.29 -2.29
CA GLN A 136 -19.29 2.59 -1.94
C GLN A 136 -20.06 2.95 -3.22
N VAL A 137 -21.09 2.20 -3.55
CA VAL A 137 -21.98 2.50 -4.66
C VAL A 137 -23.31 2.96 -4.12
N SER A 138 -23.73 4.15 -4.52
CA SER A 138 -25.03 4.75 -4.17
C SER A 138 -25.87 4.91 -5.43
N VAL A 139 -27.06 4.35 -5.40
CA VAL A 139 -28.04 4.51 -6.49
C VAL A 139 -28.85 5.78 -6.23
N ILE A 140 -28.86 6.66 -7.22
CA ILE A 140 -29.67 7.88 -7.25
C ILE A 140 -31.01 7.52 -7.89
N PRO A 141 -32.13 7.69 -7.17
CA PRO A 141 -33.44 7.37 -7.72
C PRO A 141 -33.78 8.29 -8.91
N SER A 142 -34.47 7.73 -9.90
CA SER A 142 -35.16 8.50 -10.92
C SER A 142 -36.50 9.00 -10.36
N TYR A 143 -36.92 10.16 -10.79
CA TYR A 143 -38.23 10.70 -10.43
C TYR A 143 -39.15 10.64 -11.61
N GLN A 144 -40.32 10.07 -11.37
CA GLN A 144 -41.44 10.09 -12.33
C GLN A 144 -42.65 10.71 -11.64
N ASP A 145 -43.18 11.75 -12.25
CA ASP A 145 -44.36 12.43 -11.73
C ASP A 145 -45.34 12.74 -12.88
N THR A 146 -46.60 12.91 -12.52
CA THR A 146 -47.66 13.25 -13.49
C THR A 146 -48.42 14.47 -13.00
N VAL A 147 -48.40 15.51 -13.79
CA VAL A 147 -49.15 16.73 -13.56
C VAL A 147 -50.34 16.79 -14.48
N SER A 148 -51.56 16.83 -13.94
CA SER A 148 -52.80 16.98 -14.72
C SER A 148 -53.30 18.43 -14.57
N MET A 149 -53.53 19.08 -15.71
CA MET A 149 -54.08 20.41 -15.83
C MET A 149 -55.46 20.30 -16.45
N TYR A 150 -56.45 20.89 -15.85
CA TYR A 150 -57.86 20.86 -16.29
C TYR A 150 -58.28 22.18 -16.89
N LYS A 151 -58.96 22.14 -18.03
CA LYS A 151 -59.55 23.29 -18.68
C LYS A 151 -61.08 23.14 -18.80
N CYS A 152 -61.76 24.27 -18.82
CA CYS A 152 -63.18 24.25 -19.17
C CYS A 152 -63.39 24.19 -20.69
N ASN A 153 -64.51 23.70 -21.09
CA ASN A 153 -64.87 23.61 -22.53
C ASN A 153 -64.69 24.97 -23.20
N LEU A 154 -64.00 25.02 -24.33
CA LEU A 154 -63.62 26.20 -25.12
C LEU A 154 -62.51 27.06 -24.54
N ASP A 155 -61.95 26.74 -23.35
CA ASP A 155 -60.79 27.45 -22.79
C ASP A 155 -59.50 26.85 -23.34
N SER A 156 -58.41 27.57 -23.13
CA SER A 156 -57.07 27.13 -23.43
C SER A 156 -56.18 27.19 -22.22
N ILE A 157 -55.24 26.30 -22.11
CA ILE A 157 -54.16 26.33 -21.10
C ILE A 157 -52.89 26.82 -21.77
N PHE A 158 -52.27 27.84 -21.16
CA PHE A 158 -50.93 28.29 -21.54
C PHE A 158 -49.89 27.55 -20.73
N TYR A 159 -49.04 26.81 -21.40
CA TYR A 159 -47.95 26.06 -20.77
C TYR A 159 -46.70 26.11 -21.66
N GLN A 160 -45.56 26.46 -21.07
CA GLN A 160 -44.24 26.57 -21.72
C GLN A 160 -44.27 27.34 -23.05
N GLY A 161 -44.97 28.47 -23.11
CA GLY A 161 -45.00 29.34 -24.28
C GLY A 161 -46.04 28.99 -25.33
N THR A 162 -46.85 27.93 -25.11
CA THR A 162 -47.85 27.45 -26.08
C THR A 162 -49.21 27.35 -25.43
N TYR A 163 -50.29 27.71 -26.25
CA TYR A 163 -51.69 27.55 -25.86
C TYR A 163 -52.20 26.20 -26.34
N TYR A 164 -52.76 25.42 -25.46
CA TYR A 164 -53.37 24.11 -25.71
C TYR A 164 -54.89 24.20 -25.65
N LEU A 165 -55.54 24.01 -26.81
CA LEU A 165 -56.99 24.07 -26.98
C LEU A 165 -57.64 22.69 -26.81
N HIS A 166 -56.90 21.63 -27.10
CA HIS A 166 -57.36 20.25 -27.05
C HIS A 166 -56.63 19.45 -25.98
N ASP A 167 -57.24 18.36 -25.56
CA ASP A 167 -56.63 17.43 -24.63
C ASP A 167 -55.31 16.94 -25.21
N THR A 168 -54.26 17.06 -24.42
CA THR A 168 -52.90 16.78 -24.89
C THR A 168 -52.08 16.17 -23.77
N ALA A 169 -51.28 15.16 -24.13
CA ALA A 169 -50.30 14.58 -23.19
C ALA A 169 -48.91 14.63 -23.81
N PHE A 170 -47.94 15.03 -23.01
CA PHE A 170 -46.53 15.01 -23.38
C PHE A 170 -45.64 14.79 -22.17
N VAL A 171 -44.39 14.47 -22.46
CA VAL A 171 -43.41 14.11 -21.43
C VAL A 171 -42.25 15.11 -21.49
N ASN A 172 -41.89 15.64 -20.34
CA ASN A 172 -40.72 16.48 -20.18
C ASN A 172 -39.62 15.68 -19.48
N HIS A 173 -38.44 15.74 -20.05
CA HIS A 173 -37.24 15.15 -19.47
C HIS A 173 -36.43 16.21 -18.73
N TYR A 174 -36.04 15.90 -17.54
CA TYR A 174 -35.19 16.73 -16.69
C TYR A 174 -34.00 15.89 -16.20
N SER A 175 -32.89 16.52 -15.99
CA SER A 175 -31.75 15.89 -15.34
C SER A 175 -31.63 16.36 -13.89
N THR A 176 -31.42 15.42 -12.98
CA THR A 176 -31.09 15.73 -11.60
C THR A 176 -29.70 16.39 -11.52
N GLN A 177 -29.34 16.95 -10.37
CA GLN A 177 -27.99 17.50 -10.11
C GLN A 177 -26.88 16.46 -10.29
N TYR A 178 -27.18 15.18 -10.34
CA TYR A 178 -26.26 14.07 -10.56
C TYR A 178 -26.28 13.54 -11.98
N GLY A 179 -27.04 14.17 -12.89
CA GLY A 179 -27.16 13.77 -14.28
C GLY A 179 -28.14 12.62 -14.52
N CYS A 180 -28.90 12.20 -13.50
CA CYS A 180 -29.92 11.17 -13.68
C CYS A 180 -31.19 11.73 -14.29
N ASP A 181 -31.79 10.99 -15.21
CA ASP A 181 -33.02 11.38 -15.87
C ASP A 181 -34.22 11.38 -14.90
N SER A 182 -35.04 12.40 -15.04
CA SER A 182 -36.33 12.52 -14.35
C SER A 182 -37.38 12.85 -15.37
N ILE A 183 -38.55 12.26 -15.24
CA ILE A 183 -39.64 12.33 -16.22
C ILE A 183 -40.87 12.97 -15.54
N ILE A 184 -41.39 14.03 -16.14
CA ILE A 184 -42.66 14.60 -15.75
C ILE A 184 -43.63 14.45 -16.92
N SER A 185 -44.66 13.65 -16.72
CA SER A 185 -45.77 13.52 -17.66
C SER A 185 -46.76 14.64 -17.41
N ILE A 186 -47.10 15.40 -18.42
CA ILE A 186 -48.07 16.48 -18.39
C ILE A 186 -49.33 16.04 -19.15
N ASN A 187 -50.46 16.08 -18.48
CA ASN A 187 -51.76 15.81 -19.06
C ASN A 187 -52.60 17.08 -19.01
N ILE A 188 -53.03 17.59 -20.16
CA ILE A 188 -53.98 18.67 -20.33
C ILE A 188 -55.30 18.06 -20.72
N ILE A 189 -56.32 18.23 -19.86
CA ILE A 189 -57.64 17.58 -19.96
C ILE A 189 -58.75 18.64 -19.98
#